data_d66d1fac034e088db77e0a5755a2c4c7
#
_entry.id   d66d1fac034e088db77e0a5755a2c4c7
#
_cell.length_a   1.000
_cell.length_b   1.000
_cell.length_c   1.000
_cell.angle_alpha   90.00
_cell.angle_beta   90.00
_cell.angle_gamma   90.00
#
_symmetry.space_group_name_H-M   'P 1'
#
loop_
_entity.id
_entity.type
_entity.pdbx_description
1 polymer ?
#
loop_
_entity_poly.entity_id
_entity_poly.type
_entity_poly.pdbx_seq_one_letter_code
_entity_poly.pdbx_strand_id
1 'polypeptide(L)'
;MPELLIEEYREQFDFPVRDYYKRLGLPDKGSEFSEISSHFIEKYHIHWKECPLQKYAREVVSTIDSLGVYQSLLSAGKEDHVKSFVRHHNLHDYFFAVVGTTNIYAEGKIDRATSFMNTSVLKDQRYLLVGDTLHDHEVAQALGIDCLLFSKGHHSEKKLAQTGSPIIHELDQLLEWFLE
;
A
#
# COMPACT_ATOMS: atom_id res chain seq x y z
N MET A 1 25.13 4.55 9.25
CA MET A 1 24.27 5.64 8.72
C MET A 1 23.51 6.24 9.89
N PRO A 2 23.27 7.56 9.91
CA PRO A 2 22.37 8.13 10.91
C PRO A 2 20.98 7.50 10.78
N GLU A 3 20.32 7.30 11.91
CA GLU A 3 18.95 6.85 11.97
C GLU A 3 18.03 7.97 11.45
N LEU A 4 17.18 7.68 10.48
CA LEU A 4 16.23 8.67 9.95
C LEU A 4 15.01 8.73 10.87
N LEU A 5 14.55 9.94 11.16
CA LEU A 5 13.24 10.13 11.78
C LEU A 5 12.13 9.72 10.82
N ILE A 6 11.00 9.29 11.35
CA ILE A 6 9.88 8.82 10.52
C ILE A 6 9.35 9.92 9.58
N GLU A 7 9.39 11.17 10.02
CA GLU A 7 9.01 12.33 9.22
C GLU A 7 9.97 12.56 8.06
N GLU A 8 11.28 12.43 8.31
CA GLU A 8 12.32 12.53 7.27
C GLU A 8 12.18 11.39 6.25
N TYR A 9 11.91 10.18 6.73
CA TYR A 9 11.61 9.04 5.86
C TYR A 9 10.42 9.35 4.94
N ARG A 10 9.30 9.79 5.49
CA ARG A 10 8.07 10.09 4.72
C ARG A 10 8.25 11.19 3.68
N GLU A 11 9.09 12.18 3.98
CA GLU A 11 9.43 13.24 3.02
C GLU A 11 10.34 12.74 1.89
N GLN A 12 11.24 11.81 2.18
CA GLN A 12 12.26 11.37 1.22
C GLN A 12 11.86 10.11 0.46
N PHE A 13 11.04 9.25 1.06
CA PHE A 13 10.64 7.99 0.43
C PHE A 13 9.88 8.24 -0.88
N ASP A 14 10.14 7.41 -1.89
CA ASP A 14 9.47 7.44 -3.19
C ASP A 14 9.62 6.12 -3.95
N PHE A 15 8.83 5.96 -4.98
CA PHE A 15 8.97 4.88 -5.95
C PHE A 15 9.58 5.39 -7.26
N PRO A 16 10.41 4.57 -7.93
CA PRO A 16 10.90 3.28 -7.48
C PRO A 16 11.89 3.39 -6.30
N VAL A 17 11.94 2.40 -5.43
CA VAL A 17 12.79 2.37 -4.21
C VAL A 17 14.27 2.66 -4.51
N ARG A 18 14.73 2.32 -5.72
CA ARG A 18 16.08 2.64 -6.20
C ARG A 18 16.39 4.14 -6.17
N ASP A 19 15.43 5.00 -6.53
CA ASP A 19 15.62 6.45 -6.54
C ASP A 19 15.66 7.00 -5.10
N TYR A 20 14.93 6.37 -4.19
CA TYR A 20 15.03 6.67 -2.77
C TYR A 20 16.44 6.33 -2.24
N TYR A 21 16.98 5.16 -2.54
CA TYR A 21 18.34 4.78 -2.13
C TYR A 21 19.39 5.75 -2.66
N LYS A 22 19.26 6.16 -3.92
CA LYS A 22 20.14 7.17 -4.52
C LYS A 22 20.09 8.51 -3.78
N ARG A 23 18.91 8.97 -3.36
CA ARG A 23 18.78 10.20 -2.54
C ARG A 23 19.46 10.08 -1.18
N LEU A 24 19.48 8.91 -0.60
CA LEU A 24 20.19 8.62 0.65
C LEU A 24 21.70 8.43 0.47
N GLY A 25 22.24 8.58 -0.74
CA GLY A 25 23.65 8.34 -1.04
C GLY A 25 24.05 6.85 -1.00
N LEU A 26 23.04 5.94 -1.10
CA LEU A 26 23.27 4.50 -1.18
C LEU A 26 23.45 4.06 -2.64
N PRO A 27 24.11 2.92 -2.87
CA PRO A 27 24.15 2.31 -4.20
C PRO A 27 22.75 2.11 -4.79
N ASP A 28 22.58 2.50 -6.05
CA ASP A 28 21.31 2.39 -6.79
C ASP A 28 21.35 1.35 -7.91
N LYS A 29 22.48 0.66 -8.09
CA LYS A 29 22.70 -0.37 -9.11
C LYS A 29 23.88 -1.29 -8.77
N GLY A 30 24.00 -2.38 -9.54
CA GLY A 30 25.10 -3.34 -9.40
C GLY A 30 24.95 -4.27 -8.20
N SER A 31 26.04 -4.96 -7.84
CA SER A 31 26.06 -5.94 -6.73
C SER A 31 25.76 -5.33 -5.37
N GLU A 32 26.29 -4.13 -5.09
CA GLU A 32 26.07 -3.44 -3.82
C GLU A 32 24.60 -3.08 -3.60
N PHE A 33 23.89 -2.64 -4.65
CA PHE A 33 22.45 -2.42 -4.58
C PHE A 33 21.70 -3.72 -4.30
N SER A 34 22.10 -4.80 -4.95
CA SER A 34 21.50 -6.13 -4.75
C SER A 34 21.71 -6.65 -3.32
N GLU A 35 22.90 -6.43 -2.76
CA GLU A 35 23.22 -6.82 -1.37
C GLU A 35 22.38 -6.03 -0.35
N ILE A 36 22.30 -4.71 -0.50
CA ILE A 36 21.49 -3.85 0.38
C ILE A 36 20.00 -4.25 0.29
N SER A 37 19.49 -4.45 -0.93
CA SER A 37 18.11 -4.84 -1.15
C SER A 37 17.81 -6.22 -0.55
N SER A 38 18.70 -7.18 -0.72
CA SER A 38 18.56 -8.52 -0.14
C SER A 38 18.58 -8.48 1.39
N HIS A 39 19.49 -7.70 1.97
CA HIS A 39 19.57 -7.53 3.42
C HIS A 39 18.32 -6.87 4.00
N PHE A 40 17.77 -5.85 3.31
CA PHE A 40 16.51 -5.24 3.69
C PHE A 40 15.36 -6.26 3.69
N ILE A 41 15.22 -7.04 2.61
CA ILE A 41 14.20 -8.08 2.50
C ILE A 41 14.36 -9.16 3.56
N GLU A 42 15.59 -9.58 3.87
CA GLU A 42 15.87 -10.52 4.96
C GLU A 42 15.41 -9.98 6.32
N LYS A 43 15.77 -8.74 6.66
CA LYS A 43 15.33 -8.07 7.89
C LYS A 43 13.80 -7.94 7.95
N TYR A 44 13.18 -7.56 6.84
CA TYR A 44 11.73 -7.50 6.72
C TYR A 44 11.09 -8.86 7.01
N HIS A 45 11.64 -9.96 6.45
CA HIS A 45 11.13 -11.32 6.68
C HIS A 45 11.27 -11.81 8.12
N ILE A 46 12.25 -11.31 8.85
CA ILE A 46 12.41 -11.65 10.27
C ILE A 46 11.38 -10.90 11.13
N HIS A 47 11.18 -9.62 10.87
CA HIS A 47 10.46 -8.73 11.79
C HIS A 47 9.01 -8.40 11.42
N TRP A 48 8.52 -8.75 10.21
CA TRP A 48 7.18 -8.35 9.78
C TRP A 48 6.05 -8.80 10.71
N LYS A 49 6.22 -9.92 11.43
CA LYS A 49 5.23 -10.44 12.39
C LYS A 49 5.13 -9.61 13.66
N GLU A 50 6.15 -8.83 13.95
CA GLU A 50 6.20 -7.93 15.10
C GLU A 50 5.53 -6.59 14.81
N CYS A 51 5.26 -6.29 13.54
CA CYS A 51 4.63 -5.04 13.14
C CYS A 51 3.13 -5.07 13.49
N PRO A 52 2.66 -4.11 14.32
CA PRO A 52 1.24 -4.00 14.63
C PRO A 52 0.45 -3.51 13.42
N LEU A 53 -0.84 -3.77 13.44
CA LEU A 53 -1.76 -3.10 12.53
C LEU A 53 -1.81 -1.59 12.80
N GLN A 54 -2.10 -0.82 11.78
CA GLN A 54 -2.49 0.59 11.96
C GLN A 54 -3.71 0.66 12.89
N LYS A 55 -3.78 1.73 13.67
CA LYS A 55 -4.91 1.99 14.57
C LYS A 55 -6.22 1.91 13.78
N TYR A 56 -7.23 1.31 14.36
CA TYR A 56 -8.55 1.07 13.77
C TYR A 56 -8.60 0.13 12.55
N ALA A 57 -7.48 -0.39 12.03
CA ALA A 57 -7.49 -1.21 10.81
C ALA A 57 -8.45 -2.39 10.88
N ARG A 58 -8.46 -3.14 12.00
CA ARG A 58 -9.37 -4.28 12.18
C ARG A 58 -10.84 -3.85 12.24
N GLU A 59 -11.12 -2.81 13.02
CA GLU A 59 -12.45 -2.27 13.18
C GLU A 59 -13.02 -1.81 11.83
N VAL A 60 -12.23 -1.06 11.08
CA VAL A 60 -12.63 -0.52 9.77
C VAL A 60 -12.92 -1.65 8.79
N VAL A 61 -12.01 -2.62 8.60
CA VAL A 61 -12.24 -3.69 7.63
C VAL A 61 -13.43 -4.58 8.02
N SER A 62 -13.65 -4.84 9.31
CA SER A 62 -14.79 -5.61 9.76
C SER A 62 -16.11 -4.86 9.60
N THR A 63 -16.11 -3.55 9.81
CA THR A 63 -17.29 -2.70 9.63
C THR A 63 -17.67 -2.64 8.15
N ILE A 64 -16.71 -2.39 7.26
CA ILE A 64 -16.93 -2.35 5.80
C ILE A 64 -17.48 -3.69 5.30
N ASP A 65 -16.94 -4.81 5.79
CA ASP A 65 -17.45 -6.14 5.48
C ASP A 65 -18.91 -6.32 5.92
N SER A 66 -19.26 -5.86 7.12
CA SER A 66 -20.63 -5.92 7.64
C SER A 66 -21.63 -5.09 6.85
N LEU A 67 -21.16 -4.06 6.13
CA LEU A 67 -21.96 -3.27 5.18
C LEU A 67 -22.15 -3.96 3.82
N GLY A 68 -21.55 -5.14 3.62
CA GLY A 68 -21.63 -5.89 2.37
C GLY A 68 -20.76 -5.30 1.26
N VAL A 69 -19.79 -4.47 1.59
CA VAL A 69 -18.84 -3.86 0.64
C VAL A 69 -17.66 -4.79 0.44
N TYR A 70 -17.38 -5.15 -0.81
CA TYR A 70 -16.24 -5.98 -1.13
C TYR A 70 -14.93 -5.22 -0.98
N GLN A 71 -13.98 -5.82 -0.27
CA GLN A 71 -12.65 -5.27 -0.04
C GLN A 71 -11.60 -6.14 -0.72
N SER A 72 -10.61 -5.52 -1.35
CA SER A 72 -9.48 -6.21 -1.96
C SER A 72 -8.18 -5.49 -1.62
N LEU A 73 -7.10 -6.26 -1.43
CA LEU A 73 -5.77 -5.70 -1.24
C LEU A 73 -5.03 -5.66 -2.56
N LEU A 74 -4.49 -4.48 -2.90
CA LEU A 74 -3.61 -4.26 -4.04
C LEU A 74 -2.25 -3.82 -3.52
N SER A 75 -1.23 -4.67 -3.61
CA SER A 75 0.09 -4.42 -3.01
C SER A 75 1.22 -4.48 -4.02
N ALA A 76 2.23 -3.64 -3.82
CA ALA A 76 3.53 -3.75 -4.48
C ALA A 76 4.37 -4.92 -3.92
N GLY A 77 3.99 -5.48 -2.78
CA GLY A 77 4.63 -6.64 -2.17
C GLY A 77 4.29 -7.95 -2.87
N LYS A 78 5.15 -8.96 -2.64
CA LYS A 78 4.91 -10.32 -3.14
C LYS A 78 3.60 -10.87 -2.55
N GLU A 79 2.73 -11.39 -3.42
CA GLU A 79 1.37 -11.81 -3.05
C GLU A 79 1.34 -12.80 -1.87
N ASP A 80 2.21 -13.81 -1.88
CA ASP A 80 2.28 -14.79 -0.80
C ASP A 80 2.63 -14.17 0.56
N HIS A 81 3.47 -13.12 0.55
CA HIS A 81 3.82 -12.40 1.78
C HIS A 81 2.64 -11.57 2.29
N VAL A 82 1.93 -10.89 1.39
CA VAL A 82 0.72 -10.13 1.75
C VAL A 82 -0.34 -11.08 2.31
N LYS A 83 -0.57 -12.23 1.67
CA LYS A 83 -1.47 -13.27 2.18
C LYS A 83 -1.06 -13.80 3.56
N SER A 84 0.24 -13.98 3.78
CA SER A 84 0.77 -14.43 5.08
C SER A 84 0.56 -13.38 6.16
N PHE A 85 0.76 -12.09 5.86
CA PHE A 85 0.49 -10.97 6.76
C PHE A 85 -0.99 -10.90 7.13
N VAL A 86 -1.87 -10.97 6.15
CA VAL A 86 -3.33 -10.93 6.36
C VAL A 86 -3.81 -12.08 7.24
N ARG A 87 -3.27 -13.29 7.03
CA ARG A 87 -3.56 -14.46 7.88
C ARG A 87 -3.02 -14.29 9.29
N HIS A 88 -1.79 -13.81 9.45
CA HIS A 88 -1.17 -13.58 10.77
C HIS A 88 -2.02 -12.66 11.63
N HIS A 89 -2.60 -11.64 11.03
CA HIS A 89 -3.48 -10.69 11.72
C HIS A 89 -4.96 -11.13 11.76
N ASN A 90 -5.31 -12.32 11.29
CA ASN A 90 -6.69 -12.82 11.21
C ASN A 90 -7.64 -11.82 10.49
N LEU A 91 -7.20 -11.32 9.34
CA LEU A 91 -7.98 -10.39 8.50
C LEU A 91 -8.39 -11.02 7.16
N HIS A 92 -8.01 -12.28 6.90
CA HIS A 92 -8.17 -12.91 5.59
C HIS A 92 -9.63 -13.05 5.15
N ASP A 93 -10.56 -13.21 6.09
CA ASP A 93 -11.98 -13.39 5.79
C ASP A 93 -12.66 -12.08 5.33
N TYR A 94 -12.04 -10.92 5.60
CA TYR A 94 -12.57 -9.62 5.20
C TYR A 94 -12.20 -9.21 3.78
N PHE A 95 -11.31 -9.95 3.11
CA PHE A 95 -10.84 -9.57 1.78
C PHE A 95 -11.29 -10.55 0.70
N PHE A 96 -12.06 -10.04 -0.26
CA PHE A 96 -12.47 -10.76 -1.45
C PHE A 96 -11.27 -11.26 -2.27
N ALA A 97 -10.23 -10.44 -2.39
CA ALA A 97 -9.01 -10.79 -3.12
C ALA A 97 -7.77 -10.13 -2.52
N VAL A 98 -6.63 -10.79 -2.72
CA VAL A 98 -5.30 -10.23 -2.49
C VAL A 98 -4.55 -10.25 -3.81
N VAL A 99 -4.20 -9.07 -4.32
CA VAL A 99 -3.50 -8.86 -5.58
C VAL A 99 -2.12 -8.29 -5.27
N GLY A 100 -1.11 -9.11 -5.39
CA GLY A 100 0.29 -8.77 -5.14
C GLY A 100 1.16 -8.94 -6.38
N THR A 101 2.48 -8.78 -6.23
CA THR A 101 3.43 -9.08 -7.29
C THR A 101 3.78 -10.56 -7.30
N THR A 102 4.12 -11.08 -8.48
CA THR A 102 4.73 -12.42 -8.62
C THR A 102 6.25 -12.39 -8.42
N ASN A 103 6.85 -11.18 -8.47
CA ASN A 103 8.28 -10.95 -8.33
C ASN A 103 8.58 -9.83 -7.35
N ILE A 104 9.87 -9.58 -7.07
CA ILE A 104 10.34 -8.58 -6.09
C ILE A 104 10.47 -7.16 -6.66
N TYR A 105 10.19 -6.94 -7.95
CA TYR A 105 10.46 -5.65 -8.62
C TYR A 105 9.30 -4.66 -8.57
N ALA A 106 8.19 -5.04 -7.98
CA ALA A 106 7.00 -4.17 -7.76
C ALA A 106 6.44 -3.50 -9.04
N GLU A 107 6.77 -4.02 -10.22
CA GLU A 107 6.31 -3.50 -11.51
C GLU A 107 4.86 -3.91 -11.80
N GLY A 108 4.17 -3.11 -12.61
CA GLY A 108 2.87 -3.45 -13.18
C GLY A 108 1.71 -3.42 -12.18
N LYS A 109 1.73 -2.56 -11.14
CA LYS A 109 0.58 -2.40 -10.23
C LYS A 109 -0.68 -2.00 -10.99
N ILE A 110 -0.56 -1.09 -11.95
CA ILE A 110 -1.68 -0.65 -12.81
C ILE A 110 -2.22 -1.82 -13.63
N ASP A 111 -1.34 -2.58 -14.31
CA ASP A 111 -1.75 -3.70 -15.16
C ASP A 111 -2.47 -4.79 -14.37
N ARG A 112 -1.98 -5.10 -13.17
CA ARG A 112 -2.62 -6.07 -12.27
C ARG A 112 -3.98 -5.59 -11.78
N ALA A 113 -4.07 -4.32 -11.39
CA ALA A 113 -5.34 -3.72 -10.98
C ALA A 113 -6.33 -3.72 -12.14
N THR A 114 -5.93 -3.31 -13.33
CA THR A 114 -6.74 -3.35 -14.56
C THR A 114 -7.21 -4.77 -14.87
N SER A 115 -6.31 -5.74 -14.83
CA SER A 115 -6.65 -7.14 -15.06
C SER A 115 -7.63 -7.66 -14.02
N PHE A 116 -7.40 -7.35 -12.74
CA PHE A 116 -8.31 -7.72 -11.65
C PHE A 116 -9.70 -7.12 -11.85
N MET A 117 -9.81 -5.83 -12.14
CA MET A 117 -11.10 -5.16 -12.35
C MET A 117 -11.85 -5.73 -13.55
N ASN A 118 -11.16 -6.04 -14.64
CA ASN A 118 -11.77 -6.56 -15.87
C ASN A 118 -12.22 -8.03 -15.75
N THR A 119 -11.56 -8.82 -14.93
CA THR A 119 -11.85 -10.27 -14.78
C THR A 119 -12.67 -10.58 -13.53
N SER A 120 -12.77 -9.64 -12.61
CA SER A 120 -13.56 -9.77 -11.40
C SER A 120 -15.07 -9.81 -11.71
N VAL A 121 -15.81 -10.55 -10.91
CA VAL A 121 -17.27 -10.46 -10.87
C VAL A 121 -17.78 -9.08 -10.45
N LEU A 122 -16.89 -8.24 -9.98
CA LEU A 122 -17.13 -6.87 -9.51
C LEU A 122 -16.87 -5.80 -10.59
N LYS A 123 -16.60 -6.16 -11.84
CA LYS A 123 -16.14 -5.25 -12.91
C LYS A 123 -17.04 -4.01 -13.14
N ASP A 124 -18.34 -4.13 -12.89
CA ASP A 124 -19.31 -3.05 -13.10
C ASP A 124 -19.62 -2.26 -11.80
N GLN A 125 -18.84 -2.45 -10.75
CA GLN A 125 -18.99 -1.75 -9.47
C GLN A 125 -18.21 -0.43 -9.45
N ARG A 126 -18.59 0.46 -8.53
CA ARG A 126 -17.75 1.62 -8.20
C ARG A 126 -16.59 1.15 -7.32
N TYR A 127 -15.42 1.73 -7.56
CA TYR A 127 -14.22 1.44 -6.81
C TYR A 127 -13.73 2.69 -6.09
N LEU A 128 -13.25 2.51 -4.86
CA LEU A 128 -12.47 3.47 -4.12
C LEU A 128 -11.10 2.83 -3.82
N LEU A 129 -10.03 3.47 -4.26
CA LEU A 129 -8.69 3.08 -3.86
C LEU A 129 -8.28 3.88 -2.62
N VAL A 130 -7.91 3.17 -1.56
CA VAL A 130 -7.33 3.77 -0.36
C VAL A 130 -5.84 3.45 -0.34
N GLY A 131 -5.00 4.47 -0.34
CA GLY A 131 -3.55 4.32 -0.40
C GLY A 131 -2.82 5.35 0.45
N ASP A 132 -1.49 5.29 0.46
CA ASP A 132 -0.65 6.14 1.31
C ASP A 132 0.55 6.76 0.55
N THR A 133 0.52 6.66 -0.79
CA THR A 133 1.59 7.18 -1.67
C THR A 133 1.04 7.93 -2.88
N LEU A 134 1.89 8.75 -3.51
CA LEU A 134 1.60 9.36 -4.81
C LEU A 134 1.31 8.30 -5.88
N HIS A 135 1.99 7.15 -5.79
CA HIS A 135 1.78 6.06 -6.74
C HIS A 135 0.37 5.44 -6.63
N ASP A 136 -0.24 5.43 -5.45
CA ASP A 136 -1.63 4.99 -5.29
C ASP A 136 -2.60 5.93 -6.01
N HIS A 137 -2.37 7.25 -5.90
CA HIS A 137 -3.12 8.23 -6.66
C HIS A 137 -2.95 8.03 -8.18
N GLU A 138 -1.72 7.83 -8.67
CA GLU A 138 -1.45 7.55 -10.09
C GLU A 138 -2.18 6.29 -10.58
N VAL A 139 -2.19 5.24 -9.77
CA VAL A 139 -2.95 4.00 -10.06
C VAL A 139 -4.44 4.30 -10.15
N ALA A 140 -5.01 5.02 -9.20
CA ALA A 140 -6.43 5.37 -9.21
C ALA A 140 -6.78 6.22 -10.44
N GLN A 141 -5.98 7.20 -10.79
CA GLN A 141 -6.15 8.02 -12.00
C GLN A 141 -6.10 7.17 -13.28
N ALA A 142 -5.11 6.28 -13.39
CA ALA A 142 -4.97 5.41 -14.56
C ALA A 142 -6.17 4.44 -14.74
N LEU A 143 -6.81 4.06 -13.63
CA LEU A 143 -7.98 3.19 -13.60
C LEU A 143 -9.31 3.97 -13.72
N GLY A 144 -9.28 5.29 -13.61
CA GLY A 144 -10.50 6.13 -13.61
C GLY A 144 -11.40 5.91 -12.40
N ILE A 145 -10.82 5.64 -11.22
CA ILE A 145 -11.54 5.37 -9.98
C ILE A 145 -11.25 6.42 -8.91
N ASP A 146 -12.14 6.50 -7.90
CA ASP A 146 -11.95 7.40 -6.77
C ASP A 146 -10.72 7.02 -5.93
N CYS A 147 -10.05 8.03 -5.37
CA CYS A 147 -8.87 7.85 -4.53
C CYS A 147 -9.00 8.59 -3.21
N LEU A 148 -8.67 7.90 -2.12
CA LEU A 148 -8.55 8.45 -0.78
C LEU A 148 -7.16 8.14 -0.23
N LEU A 149 -6.47 9.13 0.33
CA LEU A 149 -5.10 8.97 0.79
C LEU A 149 -5.00 9.01 2.31
N PHE A 150 -4.19 8.11 2.85
CA PHE A 150 -3.94 7.98 4.30
C PHE A 150 -2.59 8.59 4.66
N SER A 151 -2.56 9.59 5.54
CA SER A 151 -1.35 10.41 5.81
C SER A 151 -0.33 9.77 6.76
N LYS A 152 -0.66 8.63 7.39
CA LYS A 152 0.28 7.98 8.33
C LYS A 152 1.05 6.80 7.73
N GLY A 153 1.08 6.69 6.42
CA GLY A 153 1.82 5.67 5.68
C GLY A 153 3.23 6.08 5.28
N HIS A 154 3.61 5.75 4.03
CA HIS A 154 4.95 5.98 3.50
C HIS A 154 5.23 7.42 3.07
N HIS A 155 4.23 8.15 2.58
CA HIS A 155 4.41 9.54 2.17
C HIS A 155 3.90 10.52 3.22
N SER A 156 4.57 11.68 3.33
CA SER A 156 4.11 12.78 4.16
C SER A 156 2.81 13.38 3.63
N GLU A 157 2.01 13.95 4.53
CA GLU A 157 0.80 14.67 4.16
C GLU A 157 1.07 15.79 3.13
N LYS A 158 2.18 16.50 3.28
CA LYS A 158 2.62 17.54 2.33
C LYS A 158 2.81 17.01 0.92
N LYS A 159 3.35 15.79 0.77
CA LYS A 159 3.43 15.13 -0.54
C LYS A 159 2.05 14.76 -1.05
N LEU A 160 1.25 14.10 -0.22
CA LEU A 160 -0.08 13.64 -0.59
C LEU A 160 -1.00 14.79 -1.01
N ALA A 161 -0.93 15.94 -0.34
CA ALA A 161 -1.72 17.12 -0.67
C ALA A 161 -1.49 17.65 -2.10
N GLN A 162 -0.36 17.34 -2.73
CA GLN A 162 -0.07 17.73 -4.11
C GLN A 162 -0.97 17.03 -5.14
N THR A 163 -1.60 15.92 -4.77
CA THR A 163 -2.45 15.14 -5.67
C THR A 163 -3.85 15.74 -5.85
N GLY A 164 -4.31 16.53 -4.88
CA GLY A 164 -5.70 17.00 -4.81
C GLY A 164 -6.71 15.94 -4.36
N SER A 165 -6.28 14.70 -4.12
CA SER A 165 -7.16 13.66 -3.53
C SER A 165 -7.48 13.98 -2.07
N PRO A 166 -8.67 13.62 -1.58
CA PRO A 166 -8.99 13.70 -0.16
C PRO A 166 -7.98 12.91 0.70
N ILE A 167 -7.69 13.42 1.90
CA ILE A 167 -6.73 12.82 2.82
C ILE A 167 -7.43 12.54 4.15
N ILE A 168 -7.23 11.32 4.66
CA ILE A 168 -7.63 10.93 6.02
C ILE A 168 -6.39 10.78 6.91
N HIS A 169 -6.56 11.08 8.20
CA HIS A 169 -5.50 11.04 9.20
C HIS A 169 -5.63 9.84 10.15
N GLU A 170 -6.83 9.29 10.25
CA GLU A 170 -7.12 8.06 10.99
C GLU A 170 -7.95 7.14 10.08
N LEU A 171 -7.74 5.81 10.19
CA LEU A 171 -8.43 4.87 9.30
C LEU A 171 -9.94 4.81 9.52
N ASP A 172 -10.43 5.11 10.73
CA ASP A 172 -11.86 5.15 11.04
C ASP A 172 -12.61 6.24 10.26
N GLN A 173 -11.94 7.31 9.83
CA GLN A 173 -12.53 8.33 8.95
C GLN A 173 -12.96 7.75 7.59
N LEU A 174 -12.39 6.61 7.17
CA LEU A 174 -12.83 5.92 5.97
C LEU A 174 -14.31 5.50 6.04
N LEU A 175 -14.84 5.22 7.23
CA LEU A 175 -16.22 4.79 7.40
C LEU A 175 -17.22 5.88 7.02
N GLU A 176 -16.85 7.15 7.10
CA GLU A 176 -17.70 8.28 6.70
C GLU A 176 -18.08 8.22 5.21
N TRP A 177 -17.20 7.61 4.38
CA TRP A 177 -17.44 7.44 2.94
C TRP A 177 -18.49 6.39 2.58
N PHE A 178 -18.93 5.59 3.54
CA PHE A 178 -19.91 4.53 3.35
C PHE A 178 -21.22 4.78 4.10
N LEU A 179 -21.28 5.83 4.91
CA LEU A 179 -22.43 6.14 5.77
C LEU A 179 -23.32 7.28 5.21
N GLU A 180 -22.89 7.94 4.11
CA GLU A 180 -23.67 8.90 3.35
C GLU A 180 -24.44 8.20 2.20
#